data_c2efeabbe43dbc72fe19697a5174f299
#
_entry.id   c2efeabbe43dbc72fe19697a5174f299
#
_cell.length_a   1.000
_cell.length_b   1.000
_cell.length_c   1.000
_cell.angle_alpha   90.00
_cell.angle_beta   90.00
_cell.angle_gamma   90.00
#
_symmetry.space_group_name_H-M   'P 1'
#
loop_
_entity.id
_entity.type
_entity.pdbx_description
1 polymer ?
#
loop_
_entity_poly.entity_id
_entity_poly.type
_entity_poly.pdbx_seq_one_letter_code
_entity_poly.pdbx_strand_id
1 'polypeptide(L)'
;LGDSSTGIRSFTASVGNAGSVQIIASGDLTITGGANITTETNFTGNGGNIRLQAKNLSIDGKGDSNTGIYSNVGTQGRGNAGAINLQIDGNLNLQNGAKISSSTDSYGAGSAGSVTITANTMLIKGSTDPEAPRTEIASAAHANDYDLYSSGSAGAVNLSVSDSIVLRDGAWISSSTYYKGKAGTVQISAPKLSLLNGAIIQSEAGP
;
A
#
# COMPACT_ATOMS: atom_id res chain seq x y z
N LEU A 1 6.71 19.40 16.65
CA LEU A 1 7.67 19.28 15.58
C LEU A 1 6.88 19.04 14.33
N GLY A 2 6.65 20.12 13.55
CA GLY A 2 5.73 20.10 12.44
C GLY A 2 6.23 19.23 11.28
N ASP A 3 5.67 18.04 11.17
CA ASP A 3 5.62 17.35 9.90
C ASP A 3 4.56 18.08 9.06
N SER A 4 5.01 18.75 8.03
CA SER A 4 4.15 19.54 7.13
C SER A 4 3.44 18.67 6.08
N SER A 5 3.29 17.36 6.31
CA SER A 5 2.59 16.47 5.39
C SER A 5 1.07 16.73 5.45
N THR A 6 0.49 17.02 4.31
CA THR A 6 -0.97 17.09 4.14
C THR A 6 -1.55 15.67 4.22
N GLY A 7 -2.59 15.46 5.05
CA GLY A 7 -3.19 14.13 5.07
C GLY A 7 -4.12 13.85 6.24
N ILE A 8 -4.64 12.63 6.26
CA ILE A 8 -5.43 12.06 7.36
C ILE A 8 -4.54 11.01 8.02
N ARG A 9 -4.20 11.23 9.30
CA ARG A 9 -3.24 10.36 9.99
C ARG A 9 -3.77 9.86 11.32
N SER A 10 -3.58 8.57 11.57
CA SER A 10 -3.64 7.98 12.90
C SER A 10 -2.24 7.45 13.24
N PHE A 11 -1.61 8.04 14.26
CA PHE A 11 -0.20 7.81 14.54
C PHE A 11 0.05 7.50 16.01
N THR A 12 0.90 6.50 16.27
CA THR A 12 1.38 6.17 17.62
C THR A 12 2.90 6.21 17.65
N ALA A 13 3.45 7.14 18.46
CA ALA A 13 4.89 7.33 18.65
C ALA A 13 5.43 6.61 19.91
N SER A 14 4.64 5.77 20.55
CA SER A 14 4.96 5.07 21.80
C SER A 14 4.36 3.66 21.77
N VAL A 15 4.33 2.99 22.92
CA VAL A 15 3.67 1.68 23.05
C VAL A 15 2.16 1.85 22.87
N GLY A 16 1.57 1.08 21.97
CA GLY A 16 0.13 1.11 21.68
C GLY A 16 -0.17 0.94 20.20
N ASN A 17 -1.38 0.55 19.89
CA ASN A 17 -1.83 0.41 18.50
C ASN A 17 -2.21 1.77 17.91
N ALA A 18 -1.95 1.96 16.62
CA ALA A 18 -2.56 3.07 15.89
C ALA A 18 -4.10 2.86 15.77
N GLY A 19 -4.84 3.95 15.75
CA GLY A 19 -6.28 3.92 15.51
C GLY A 19 -6.60 3.62 14.04
N SER A 20 -7.78 3.09 13.77
CA SER A 20 -8.25 2.88 12.39
C SER A 20 -8.79 4.17 11.76
N VAL A 21 -8.64 4.28 10.44
CA VAL A 21 -9.20 5.37 9.63
C VAL A 21 -10.35 4.84 8.79
N GLN A 22 -11.50 5.50 8.86
CA GLN A 22 -12.64 5.22 7.99
C GLN A 22 -13.05 6.48 7.24
N ILE A 23 -13.16 6.37 5.91
CA ILE A 23 -13.57 7.47 5.02
C ILE A 23 -14.71 6.98 4.15
N ILE A 24 -15.77 7.77 4.09
CA ILE A 24 -16.90 7.56 3.19
C ILE A 24 -17.12 8.85 2.42
N ALA A 25 -16.77 8.83 1.14
CA ALA A 25 -17.00 9.93 0.21
C ALA A 25 -18.08 9.52 -0.80
N SER A 26 -19.19 10.23 -0.85
CA SER A 26 -20.26 9.97 -1.83
C SER A 26 -19.89 10.36 -3.26
N GLY A 27 -18.82 11.12 -3.44
CA GLY A 27 -18.27 11.58 -4.70
C GLY A 27 -16.85 11.09 -4.94
N ASP A 28 -16.12 11.88 -5.69
CA ASP A 28 -14.74 11.60 -6.06
C ASP A 28 -13.79 11.97 -4.92
N LEU A 29 -12.77 11.14 -4.70
CA LEU A 29 -11.68 11.41 -3.78
C LEU A 29 -10.37 11.57 -4.55
N THR A 30 -9.65 12.64 -4.26
CA THR A 30 -8.34 12.91 -4.87
C THR A 30 -7.27 13.07 -3.80
N ILE A 31 -6.14 12.39 -3.98
CA ILE A 31 -4.95 12.47 -3.14
C ILE A 31 -3.77 12.83 -4.05
N THR A 32 -3.05 13.91 -3.78
CA THR A 32 -2.01 14.38 -4.72
C THR A 32 -0.87 15.13 -4.02
N GLY A 33 0.33 15.06 -4.60
CA GLY A 33 1.46 15.93 -4.26
C GLY A 33 1.90 15.83 -2.80
N GLY A 34 2.25 14.66 -2.31
CA GLY A 34 2.69 14.41 -0.93
C GLY A 34 1.56 14.17 0.07
N ALA A 35 0.28 14.36 -0.33
CA ALA A 35 -0.84 14.07 0.54
C ALA A 35 -1.00 12.57 0.79
N ASN A 36 -1.40 12.21 2.03
CA ASN A 36 -1.56 10.79 2.36
C ASN A 36 -2.71 10.52 3.35
N ILE A 37 -3.17 9.27 3.34
CA ILE A 37 -4.02 8.68 4.36
C ILE A 37 -3.20 7.58 5.02
N THR A 38 -2.88 7.73 6.31
CA THR A 38 -2.00 6.77 6.97
C THR A 38 -2.45 6.36 8.36
N THR A 39 -2.19 5.11 8.68
CA THR A 39 -2.21 4.58 10.05
C THR A 39 -0.84 4.00 10.34
N GLU A 40 -0.17 4.50 11.38
CA GLU A 40 1.24 4.18 11.62
C GLU A 40 1.55 3.98 13.10
N THR A 41 2.36 2.98 13.39
CA THR A 41 2.95 2.75 14.72
C THR A 41 4.46 2.68 14.60
N ASN A 42 5.19 3.51 15.36
CA ASN A 42 6.66 3.55 15.30
C ASN A 42 7.35 2.76 16.42
N PHE A 43 6.60 2.23 17.38
CA PHE A 43 7.09 1.39 18.47
C PHE A 43 6.27 0.11 18.60
N THR A 44 6.15 -0.45 19.81
CA THR A 44 5.42 -1.69 20.04
C THR A 44 3.92 -1.47 19.93
N GLY A 45 3.30 -2.10 18.93
CA GLY A 45 1.86 -2.03 18.65
C GLY A 45 1.57 -2.29 17.17
N ASN A 46 0.31 -2.48 16.84
CA ASN A 46 -0.13 -2.74 15.48
C ASN A 46 -0.47 -1.43 14.76
N GLY A 47 -0.23 -1.39 13.47
CA GLY A 47 -0.82 -0.39 12.57
C GLY A 47 -2.34 -0.51 12.55
N GLY A 48 -3.05 0.61 12.35
CA GLY A 48 -4.52 0.63 12.28
C GLY A 48 -5.03 0.20 10.90
N ASN A 49 -6.26 -0.24 10.83
CA ASN A 49 -6.89 -0.53 9.55
C ASN A 49 -7.35 0.75 8.83
N ILE A 50 -7.36 0.71 7.50
CA ILE A 50 -7.94 1.76 6.66
C ILE A 50 -9.11 1.18 5.89
N ARG A 51 -10.27 1.84 6.00
CA ARG A 51 -11.45 1.55 5.20
C ARG A 51 -11.86 2.81 4.46
N LEU A 52 -11.98 2.72 3.13
CA LEU A 52 -12.36 3.83 2.28
C LEU A 52 -13.44 3.41 1.30
N GLN A 53 -14.48 4.24 1.18
CA GLN A 53 -15.50 4.13 0.14
C GLN A 53 -15.55 5.46 -0.62
N ALA A 54 -15.56 5.39 -1.96
CA ALA A 54 -15.68 6.56 -2.82
C ALA A 54 -16.33 6.17 -4.17
N LYS A 55 -16.88 7.17 -4.85
CA LYS A 55 -17.34 6.95 -6.22
C LYS A 55 -16.18 6.70 -7.16
N ASN A 56 -15.20 7.59 -7.18
CA ASN A 56 -13.92 7.41 -7.88
C ASN A 56 -12.77 7.74 -6.93
N LEU A 57 -11.61 7.14 -7.16
CA LEU A 57 -10.39 7.41 -6.42
C LEU A 57 -9.25 7.72 -7.39
N SER A 58 -8.66 8.92 -7.25
CA SER A 58 -7.47 9.32 -7.98
C SER A 58 -6.33 9.61 -7.02
N ILE A 59 -5.21 8.90 -7.17
CA ILE A 59 -3.99 9.14 -6.40
C ILE A 59 -2.87 9.46 -7.38
N ASP A 60 -2.35 10.70 -7.31
CA ASP A 60 -1.31 11.18 -8.21
C ASP A 60 -0.13 11.70 -7.39
N GLY A 61 0.96 10.96 -7.39
CA GLY A 61 2.17 11.32 -6.65
C GLY A 61 2.83 12.61 -7.16
N LYS A 62 2.67 12.94 -8.42
CA LYS A 62 3.42 14.04 -9.06
C LYS A 62 4.93 13.94 -8.84
N GLY A 63 5.45 12.71 -8.75
CA GLY A 63 6.85 12.44 -8.42
C GLY A 63 7.17 12.40 -6.92
N ASP A 64 6.17 12.54 -6.03
CA ASP A 64 6.35 12.41 -4.58
C ASP A 64 5.91 11.02 -4.11
N SER A 65 6.87 10.23 -3.60
CA SER A 65 6.67 8.86 -3.11
C SER A 65 5.87 8.77 -1.81
N ASN A 66 5.61 9.89 -1.13
CA ASN A 66 4.81 9.92 0.10
C ASN A 66 3.31 10.05 -0.19
N THR A 67 2.93 10.25 -1.46
CA THR A 67 1.52 10.34 -1.85
C THR A 67 0.88 8.96 -1.84
N GLY A 68 -0.18 8.78 -1.06
CA GLY A 68 -0.86 7.49 -1.07
C GLY A 68 -1.70 7.13 0.13
N ILE A 69 -1.93 5.82 0.28
CA ILE A 69 -2.68 5.22 1.37
C ILE A 69 -1.79 4.16 2.04
N TYR A 70 -1.52 4.34 3.33
CA TYR A 70 -0.53 3.52 4.03
C TYR A 70 -1.06 2.99 5.36
N SER A 71 -0.86 1.71 5.62
CA SER A 71 -0.90 1.17 6.97
C SER A 71 0.47 0.58 7.30
N ASN A 72 1.21 1.26 8.18
CA ASN A 72 2.61 0.91 8.40
C ASN A 72 2.93 0.60 9.86
N VAL A 73 3.93 -0.26 10.03
CA VAL A 73 4.71 -0.34 11.26
C VAL A 73 6.12 0.14 10.91
N GLY A 74 6.52 1.27 11.50
CA GLY A 74 7.77 1.94 11.16
C GLY A 74 9.01 1.23 11.70
N THR A 75 10.19 1.77 11.42
CA THR A 75 11.50 1.13 11.59
C THR A 75 11.85 0.68 13.02
N GLN A 76 11.27 1.25 14.06
CA GLN A 76 11.44 0.80 15.44
C GLN A 76 10.24 0.01 15.97
N GLY A 77 9.26 -0.25 15.10
CA GLY A 77 8.00 -0.87 15.45
C GLY A 77 8.11 -2.38 15.65
N ARG A 78 7.30 -2.89 16.58
CA ARG A 78 7.05 -4.33 16.74
C ARG A 78 5.55 -4.54 16.74
N GLY A 79 5.06 -5.23 15.73
CA GLY A 79 3.63 -5.49 15.53
C GLY A 79 3.28 -5.65 14.06
N ASN A 80 2.04 -5.91 13.79
CA ASN A 80 1.57 -6.14 12.42
C ASN A 80 1.01 -4.85 11.83
N ALA A 81 1.24 -4.63 10.54
CA ALA A 81 0.54 -3.58 9.81
C ALA A 81 -0.96 -3.92 9.68
N GLY A 82 -1.81 -2.90 9.58
CA GLY A 82 -3.25 -3.07 9.46
C GLY A 82 -3.68 -3.36 8.01
N ALA A 83 -4.89 -3.83 7.86
CA ALA A 83 -5.48 -4.06 6.54
C ALA A 83 -5.96 -2.77 5.88
N ILE A 84 -5.84 -2.70 4.55
CA ILE A 84 -6.38 -1.64 3.71
C ILE A 84 -7.52 -2.22 2.87
N ASN A 85 -8.72 -1.63 3.02
CA ASN A 85 -9.91 -2.04 2.29
C ASN A 85 -10.49 -0.83 1.55
N LEU A 86 -10.45 -0.87 0.22
CA LEU A 86 -10.96 0.18 -0.65
C LEU A 86 -12.14 -0.34 -1.46
N GLN A 87 -13.27 0.35 -1.38
CA GLN A 87 -14.45 0.08 -2.18
C GLN A 87 -14.71 1.29 -3.07
N ILE A 88 -14.43 1.14 -4.37
CA ILE A 88 -14.56 2.20 -5.36
C ILE A 88 -15.65 1.77 -6.35
N ASP A 89 -16.75 2.52 -6.40
CA ASP A 89 -17.89 2.17 -7.26
C ASP A 89 -17.56 2.35 -8.75
N GLY A 90 -16.66 3.29 -9.08
CA GLY A 90 -16.22 3.60 -10.44
C GLY A 90 -14.72 3.31 -10.66
N ASN A 91 -13.97 4.36 -10.95
CA ASN A 91 -12.59 4.24 -11.42
C ASN A 91 -11.58 4.45 -10.29
N LEU A 92 -10.55 3.60 -10.24
CA LEU A 92 -9.36 3.82 -9.46
C LEU A 92 -8.20 4.16 -10.40
N ASN A 93 -7.58 5.34 -10.21
CA ASN A 93 -6.38 5.77 -10.93
C ASN A 93 -5.24 5.96 -9.92
N LEU A 94 -4.12 5.27 -10.14
CA LEU A 94 -2.92 5.36 -9.34
C LEU A 94 -1.73 5.67 -10.25
N GLN A 95 -1.01 6.80 -10.04
CA GLN A 95 0.03 7.20 -10.96
C GLN A 95 1.15 8.05 -10.35
N ASN A 96 2.25 8.18 -11.10
CA ASN A 96 3.36 9.11 -10.84
C ASN A 96 3.97 8.98 -9.43
N GLY A 97 4.30 7.78 -9.00
CA GLY A 97 4.92 7.49 -7.71
C GLY A 97 3.94 7.28 -6.55
N ALA A 98 2.64 7.34 -6.82
CA ALA A 98 1.61 7.11 -5.80
C ALA A 98 1.58 5.64 -5.34
N LYS A 99 1.20 5.42 -4.07
CA LYS A 99 1.22 4.08 -3.47
C LYS A 99 -0.04 3.76 -2.67
N ILE A 100 -0.40 2.48 -2.66
CA ILE A 100 -1.33 1.89 -1.70
C ILE A 100 -0.59 0.71 -1.06
N SER A 101 -0.19 0.86 0.21
CA SER A 101 0.69 -0.14 0.83
C SER A 101 0.34 -0.44 2.28
N SER A 102 0.30 -1.72 2.62
CA SER A 102 0.40 -2.18 4.00
C SER A 102 1.77 -2.80 4.20
N SER A 103 2.59 -2.19 5.06
CA SER A 103 3.97 -2.64 5.23
C SER A 103 4.47 -2.62 6.67
N THR A 104 5.46 -3.47 6.91
CA THR A 104 6.28 -3.41 8.12
C THR A 104 7.72 -3.12 7.71
N ASP A 105 8.28 -2.02 8.25
CA ASP A 105 9.69 -1.62 8.05
C ASP A 105 10.48 -1.83 9.35
N SER A 106 10.22 -2.91 10.08
CA SER A 106 10.62 -3.01 11.48
C SER A 106 11.86 -3.87 11.72
N TYR A 107 12.62 -3.49 12.76
CA TYR A 107 13.67 -4.31 13.39
C TYR A 107 13.12 -5.52 14.17
N GLY A 108 11.83 -5.81 14.09
CA GLY A 108 11.19 -6.86 14.85
C GLY A 108 10.25 -7.72 14.02
N ALA A 109 9.80 -8.82 14.59
CA ALA A 109 8.80 -9.68 13.97
C ALA A 109 7.46 -8.97 13.82
N GLY A 110 6.95 -8.87 12.58
CA GLY A 110 5.66 -8.30 12.29
C GLY A 110 5.25 -8.57 10.84
N SER A 111 4.00 -8.92 10.64
CA SER A 111 3.48 -9.21 9.31
C SER A 111 2.80 -7.99 8.70
N ALA A 112 2.92 -7.85 7.39
CA ALA A 112 2.13 -6.88 6.65
C ALA A 112 0.64 -7.27 6.68
N GLY A 113 -0.24 -6.27 6.58
CA GLY A 113 -1.68 -6.49 6.44
C GLY A 113 -2.08 -6.77 4.99
N SER A 114 -3.31 -7.19 4.79
CA SER A 114 -3.86 -7.35 3.46
C SER A 114 -4.25 -6.03 2.81
N VAL A 115 -4.16 -5.97 1.48
CA VAL A 115 -4.72 -4.90 0.65
C VAL A 115 -5.84 -5.49 -0.19
N THR A 116 -7.06 -5.01 0.02
CA THR A 116 -8.24 -5.47 -0.72
C THR A 116 -8.88 -4.28 -1.42
N ILE A 117 -9.05 -4.37 -2.72
CA ILE A 117 -9.63 -3.29 -3.55
C ILE A 117 -10.71 -3.85 -4.46
N THR A 118 -11.87 -3.19 -4.43
CA THR A 118 -12.93 -3.38 -5.41
C THR A 118 -13.10 -2.12 -6.24
N ALA A 119 -13.24 -2.24 -7.56
CA ALA A 119 -13.45 -1.11 -8.47
C ALA A 119 -14.21 -1.55 -9.74
N ASN A 120 -14.72 -0.59 -10.53
CA ASN A 120 -15.20 -0.88 -11.86
C ASN A 120 -14.04 -0.96 -12.86
N THR A 121 -13.18 0.06 -12.88
CA THR A 121 -11.92 0.03 -13.64
C THR A 121 -10.73 0.39 -12.77
N MET A 122 -9.55 -0.09 -13.14
CA MET A 122 -8.32 0.24 -12.44
C MET A 122 -7.20 0.55 -13.43
N LEU A 123 -6.62 1.74 -13.31
CA LEU A 123 -5.42 2.14 -14.01
C LEU A 123 -4.28 2.34 -13.01
N ILE A 124 -3.19 1.60 -13.17
CA ILE A 124 -1.96 1.78 -12.41
C ILE A 124 -0.87 2.14 -13.42
N LYS A 125 -0.40 3.37 -13.34
CA LYS A 125 0.60 3.90 -14.25
C LYS A 125 1.86 4.31 -13.50
N GLY A 126 2.94 3.61 -13.72
CA GLY A 126 4.26 3.94 -13.22
C GLY A 126 5.00 4.96 -14.08
N SER A 127 6.30 4.83 -14.09
CA SER A 127 7.23 5.57 -14.96
C SER A 127 8.21 4.59 -15.60
N THR A 128 8.60 4.87 -16.82
CA THR A 128 9.70 4.16 -17.49
C THR A 128 11.07 4.73 -17.12
N ASP A 129 11.11 5.86 -16.43
CA ASP A 129 12.31 6.43 -15.84
C ASP A 129 12.67 5.61 -14.58
N PRO A 130 13.84 4.95 -14.53
CA PRO A 130 14.27 4.15 -13.40
C PRO A 130 14.49 4.96 -12.11
N GLU A 131 14.72 6.25 -12.21
CA GLU A 131 14.91 7.14 -11.06
C GLU A 131 13.58 7.70 -10.51
N ALA A 132 12.48 7.54 -11.25
CA ALA A 132 11.18 7.98 -10.77
C ALA A 132 10.65 7.11 -9.64
N PRO A 133 9.94 7.68 -8.66
CA PRO A 133 9.30 6.91 -7.61
C PRO A 133 8.36 5.86 -8.19
N ARG A 134 8.42 4.65 -7.61
CA ARG A 134 7.59 3.53 -8.05
C ARG A 134 6.13 3.76 -7.70
N THR A 135 5.25 3.55 -8.69
CA THR A 135 3.80 3.48 -8.48
C THR A 135 3.42 2.05 -8.16
N GLU A 136 2.80 1.81 -6.98
CA GLU A 136 2.57 0.44 -6.54
C GLU A 136 1.34 0.22 -5.67
N ILE A 137 0.81 -1.01 -5.74
CA ILE A 137 -0.09 -1.59 -4.75
C ILE A 137 0.66 -2.75 -4.10
N ALA A 138 0.89 -2.68 -2.78
CA ALA A 138 1.75 -3.63 -2.12
C ALA A 138 1.25 -4.11 -0.75
N SER A 139 1.59 -5.34 -0.42
CA SER A 139 1.68 -5.83 0.95
C SER A 139 3.11 -6.34 1.16
N ALA A 140 3.88 -5.66 2.03
CA ALA A 140 5.30 -5.95 2.13
C ALA A 140 5.78 -6.07 3.58
N ALA A 141 6.44 -7.17 3.89
CA ALA A 141 7.16 -7.32 5.15
C ALA A 141 8.66 -7.12 4.87
N HIS A 142 9.17 -5.98 5.34
CA HIS A 142 10.60 -5.68 5.26
C HIS A 142 11.25 -5.99 6.62
N ALA A 143 12.42 -6.60 6.58
CA ALA A 143 13.33 -6.64 7.71
C ALA A 143 14.52 -5.76 7.40
N ASN A 144 15.15 -5.24 8.43
CA ASN A 144 16.35 -4.45 8.27
C ASN A 144 17.56 -5.37 8.13
N ASP A 145 18.56 -4.96 7.34
CA ASP A 145 19.82 -5.67 7.09
C ASP A 145 20.62 -6.00 8.37
N TYR A 146 20.30 -5.35 9.50
CA TYR A 146 20.98 -5.56 10.78
C TYR A 146 20.31 -6.59 11.70
N ASP A 147 19.08 -7.01 11.43
CA ASP A 147 18.36 -7.98 12.24
C ASP A 147 17.96 -9.23 11.44
N LEU A 148 18.90 -10.17 11.33
CA LEU A 148 18.70 -11.48 10.69
C LEU A 148 17.60 -12.34 11.38
N TYR A 149 17.03 -11.87 12.46
CA TYR A 149 16.00 -12.58 13.23
C TYR A 149 14.60 -12.02 13.04
N SER A 150 14.45 -10.88 12.35
CA SER A 150 13.12 -10.36 12.05
C SER A 150 12.40 -11.31 11.10
N SER A 151 11.23 -11.74 11.51
CA SER A 151 10.39 -12.66 10.74
C SER A 151 9.00 -12.05 10.61
N GLY A 152 8.60 -11.77 9.39
CA GLY A 152 7.25 -11.30 9.11
C GLY A 152 6.81 -11.79 7.74
N SER A 153 5.55 -12.12 7.62
CA SER A 153 4.99 -12.54 6.33
C SER A 153 4.29 -11.37 5.66
N ALA A 154 4.35 -11.33 4.33
CA ALA A 154 3.49 -10.44 3.57
C ALA A 154 2.02 -10.89 3.71
N GLY A 155 1.10 -9.93 3.61
CA GLY A 155 -0.33 -10.18 3.53
C GLY A 155 -0.79 -10.42 2.09
N ALA A 156 -2.07 -10.69 1.89
CA ALA A 156 -2.64 -10.84 0.56
C ALA A 156 -2.89 -9.49 -0.11
N VAL A 157 -2.72 -9.42 -1.44
CA VAL A 157 -3.23 -8.36 -2.30
C VAL A 157 -4.37 -8.93 -3.14
N ASN A 158 -5.60 -8.46 -2.89
CA ASN A 158 -6.81 -8.94 -3.54
C ASN A 158 -7.45 -7.81 -4.34
N LEU A 159 -7.51 -7.96 -5.64
CA LEU A 159 -8.11 -6.99 -6.56
C LEU A 159 -9.31 -7.63 -7.25
N SER A 160 -10.49 -7.02 -7.10
CA SER A 160 -11.72 -7.43 -7.75
C SER A 160 -12.27 -6.27 -8.58
N VAL A 161 -12.19 -6.39 -9.90
CA VAL A 161 -12.54 -5.32 -10.83
C VAL A 161 -13.58 -5.83 -11.83
N SER A 162 -14.64 -5.08 -11.99
CA SER A 162 -15.80 -5.55 -12.77
C SER A 162 -15.69 -5.35 -14.28
N ASP A 163 -14.77 -4.48 -14.75
CA ASP A 163 -14.51 -4.29 -16.19
C ASP A 163 -13.05 -4.56 -16.55
N SER A 164 -12.10 -3.68 -16.16
CA SER A 164 -10.74 -3.79 -16.67
C SER A 164 -9.66 -3.28 -15.70
N ILE A 165 -8.52 -3.95 -15.75
CA ILE A 165 -7.28 -3.51 -15.09
C ILE A 165 -6.22 -3.25 -16.16
N VAL A 166 -5.58 -2.09 -16.10
CA VAL A 166 -4.41 -1.74 -16.91
C VAL A 166 -3.26 -1.38 -16.00
N LEU A 167 -2.19 -2.19 -16.05
CA LEU A 167 -0.89 -1.87 -15.46
C LEU A 167 0.06 -1.50 -16.58
N ARG A 168 0.76 -0.36 -16.45
CA ARG A 168 1.70 0.07 -17.46
C ARG A 168 2.84 0.92 -16.95
N ASP A 169 3.87 1.05 -17.78
CA ASP A 169 4.99 1.98 -17.58
C ASP A 169 5.69 1.73 -16.23
N GLY A 170 6.10 0.49 -15.97
CA GLY A 170 6.80 0.12 -14.74
C GLY A 170 5.94 0.11 -13.47
N ALA A 171 4.62 0.07 -13.57
CA ALA A 171 3.73 -0.08 -12.40
C ALA A 171 3.86 -1.46 -11.74
N TRP A 172 3.66 -1.52 -10.41
CA TRP A 172 3.84 -2.75 -9.64
C TRP A 172 2.60 -3.12 -8.83
N ILE A 173 2.34 -4.43 -8.77
CA ILE A 173 1.49 -5.06 -7.75
C ILE A 173 2.32 -6.14 -7.10
N SER A 174 2.48 -6.08 -5.77
CA SER A 174 3.34 -7.04 -5.08
C SER A 174 2.80 -7.50 -3.74
N SER A 175 3.16 -8.75 -3.39
CA SER A 175 3.03 -9.27 -2.05
C SER A 175 4.35 -9.97 -1.70
N SER A 176 5.23 -9.25 -1.01
CA SER A 176 6.63 -9.70 -0.88
C SER A 176 7.13 -9.64 0.56
N THR A 177 8.01 -10.56 0.91
CA THR A 177 8.83 -10.48 2.12
C THR A 177 10.31 -10.52 1.74
N TYR A 178 11.11 -9.72 2.42
CA TYR A 178 12.53 -9.54 2.06
C TYR A 178 13.49 -10.38 2.90
N TYR A 179 12.99 -11.09 3.92
CA TYR A 179 13.78 -11.99 4.79
C TYR A 179 12.97 -13.22 5.21
N LYS A 180 13.20 -13.71 6.44
CA LYS A 180 12.50 -14.89 6.98
C LYS A 180 11.01 -14.62 7.10
N GLY A 181 10.23 -15.22 6.25
CA GLY A 181 8.76 -15.09 6.23
C GLY A 181 8.20 -15.72 4.97
N LYS A 182 6.89 -15.70 4.86
CA LYS A 182 6.21 -16.18 3.66
C LYS A 182 5.79 -14.98 2.83
N ALA A 183 6.02 -15.03 1.54
CA ALA A 183 5.30 -14.17 0.62
C ALA A 183 3.79 -14.39 0.81
N GLY A 184 3.01 -13.35 0.62
CA GLY A 184 1.56 -13.50 0.57
C GLY A 184 1.07 -13.90 -0.82
N THR A 185 -0.21 -13.74 -1.07
CA THR A 185 -0.82 -14.04 -2.36
C THR A 185 -1.18 -12.75 -3.08
N VAL A 186 -1.05 -12.74 -4.40
CA VAL A 186 -1.67 -11.74 -5.27
C VAL A 186 -2.81 -12.42 -6.01
N GLN A 187 -4.03 -11.99 -5.74
CA GLN A 187 -5.22 -12.50 -6.40
C GLN A 187 -5.90 -11.37 -7.17
N ILE A 188 -6.12 -11.59 -8.47
CA ILE A 188 -6.72 -10.60 -9.35
C ILE A 188 -7.90 -11.26 -10.07
N SER A 189 -9.05 -10.62 -9.98
CA SER A 189 -10.27 -10.98 -10.70
C SER A 189 -10.73 -9.80 -11.53
N ALA A 190 -10.67 -9.93 -12.85
CA ALA A 190 -11.13 -8.92 -13.80
C ALA A 190 -11.49 -9.57 -15.15
N PRO A 191 -12.49 -9.07 -15.88
CA PRO A 191 -12.75 -9.53 -17.25
C PRO A 191 -11.61 -9.24 -18.23
N LYS A 192 -10.88 -8.15 -18.00
CA LYS A 192 -9.73 -7.74 -18.83
C LYS A 192 -8.56 -7.34 -17.95
N LEU A 193 -7.37 -7.88 -18.23
CA LEU A 193 -6.12 -7.52 -17.58
C LEU A 193 -5.06 -7.24 -18.65
N SER A 194 -4.47 -6.04 -18.60
CA SER A 194 -3.39 -5.64 -19.50
C SER A 194 -2.14 -5.28 -18.70
N LEU A 195 -1.02 -5.89 -19.06
CA LEU A 195 0.30 -5.60 -18.52
C LEU A 195 1.18 -5.08 -19.66
N LEU A 196 1.61 -3.83 -19.55
CA LEU A 196 2.29 -3.10 -20.63
C LEU A 196 3.56 -2.41 -20.12
N ASN A 197 4.56 -2.31 -20.98
CA ASN A 197 5.75 -1.48 -20.76
C ASN A 197 6.42 -1.70 -19.39
N GLY A 198 6.81 -2.94 -19.10
CA GLY A 198 7.55 -3.27 -17.87
C GLY A 198 6.69 -3.30 -16.59
N ALA A 199 5.38 -3.33 -16.70
CA ALA A 199 4.53 -3.55 -15.53
C ALA A 199 4.75 -4.94 -14.92
N ILE A 200 4.72 -5.04 -13.58
CA ILE A 200 5.05 -6.27 -12.85
C ILE A 200 3.95 -6.61 -11.86
N ILE A 201 3.60 -7.89 -11.81
CA ILE A 201 2.81 -8.50 -10.74
C ILE A 201 3.65 -9.62 -10.16
N GLN A 202 3.91 -9.57 -8.85
CA GLN A 202 4.75 -10.59 -8.21
C GLN A 202 4.31 -10.94 -6.80
N SER A 203 4.69 -12.14 -6.39
CA SER A 203 4.69 -12.60 -4.99
C SER A 203 6.04 -13.24 -4.75
N GLU A 204 6.84 -12.66 -3.88
CA GLU A 204 8.24 -13.05 -3.70
C GLU A 204 8.60 -13.18 -2.22
N ALA A 205 9.26 -14.26 -1.88
CA ALA A 205 9.95 -14.40 -0.62
C ALA A 205 11.45 -14.22 -0.87
N GLY A 206 12.06 -13.29 -0.16
CA GLY A 206 13.51 -13.10 -0.21
C GLY A 206 14.27 -14.29 0.38
N PRO A 207 15.58 -14.32 0.16
CA PRO A 207 16.46 -15.40 0.64
C PRO A 207 16.55 -15.46 2.17
#